data_68263b2b7a68bd9dc439f6e8b980bd1a
#
_entry.id   68263b2b7a68bd9dc439f6e8b980bd1a
#
_cell.length_a   1.000
_cell.length_b   1.000
_cell.length_c   1.000
_cell.angle_alpha   90.00
_cell.angle_beta   90.00
_cell.angle_gamma   90.00
#
_symmetry.space_group_name_H-M   'P 1'
#
loop_
_entity.id
_entity.type
_entity.pdbx_description
1 polymer ?
#
loop_
_entity_poly.entity_id
_entity_poly.type
_entity_poly.pdbx_seq_one_letter_code
_entity_poly.pdbx_strand_id
1 'polypeptide(L)' 'MDIKKSIEHFMYELRLNQNQLAIKAGMDISTLSLIRNQLRSPSLATLNKLATACEVKVSEFIA' A
#
# COMPACT_ATOMS: atom_id res chain seq x y z
N MET A 1 0.58 10.51 -9.73
CA MET A 1 0.53 9.29 -8.89
C MET A 1 -0.21 9.57 -7.61
N ASP A 2 -1.18 8.76 -7.27
CA ASP A 2 -1.96 8.91 -6.02
C ASP A 2 -1.89 7.62 -5.22
N ILE A 3 -0.98 7.57 -4.28
CA ILE A 3 -0.73 6.37 -3.46
C ILE A 3 -1.92 6.05 -2.59
N LYS A 4 -2.60 7.07 -2.06
CA LYS A 4 -3.81 6.86 -1.25
C LYS A 4 -4.88 6.12 -2.05
N LYS A 5 -5.14 6.56 -3.28
CA LYS A 5 -6.12 5.91 -4.16
C LYS A 5 -5.70 4.48 -4.50
N SER A 6 -4.42 4.28 -4.77
CA SER A 6 -3.90 2.93 -5.07
C SER A 6 -4.10 2.00 -3.87
N ILE A 7 -3.75 2.44 -2.68
CA ILE A 7 -3.93 1.64 -1.46
C ILE A 7 -5.40 1.30 -1.27
N GLU A 8 -6.28 2.30 -1.36
CA GLU A 8 -7.72 2.10 -1.16
C GLU A 8 -8.32 1.20 -2.23
N HIS A 9 -7.88 1.37 -3.48
CA HIS A 9 -8.33 0.53 -4.59
C HIS A 9 -8.00 -0.94 -4.34
N PHE A 10 -6.76 -1.26 -3.99
CA PHE A 10 -6.36 -2.64 -3.77
C PHE A 10 -6.92 -3.23 -2.48
N MET A 11 -7.11 -2.42 -1.44
CA MET A 11 -7.82 -2.85 -0.25
C MET A 11 -9.24 -3.31 -0.60
N TYR A 12 -9.92 -2.54 -1.43
CA TYR A 12 -11.26 -2.88 -1.90
C TYR A 12 -11.25 -4.14 -2.77
N GLU A 13 -10.38 -4.19 -3.77
CA GLU A 13 -10.28 -5.31 -4.69
C GLU A 13 -9.95 -6.62 -3.98
N LEU A 14 -9.04 -6.59 -3.03
CA LEU A 14 -8.59 -7.77 -2.30
C LEU A 14 -9.38 -8.03 -1.03
N ARG A 15 -10.33 -7.16 -0.72
CA ARG A 15 -11.16 -7.26 0.50
C ARG A 15 -10.31 -7.30 1.77
N LEU A 16 -9.31 -6.45 1.83
CA LEU A 16 -8.42 -6.32 2.97
C LEU A 16 -8.73 -5.02 3.71
N ASN A 17 -8.69 -5.07 5.04
CA ASN A 17 -8.65 -3.84 5.82
C ASN A 17 -7.19 -3.36 5.92
N GLN A 18 -6.97 -2.17 6.50
CA GLN A 18 -5.64 -1.59 6.59
C GLN A 18 -4.67 -2.48 7.38
N ASN A 19 -5.14 -3.07 8.48
CA ASN A 19 -4.32 -3.96 9.30
C ASN A 19 -3.89 -5.21 8.51
N GLN A 20 -4.81 -5.79 7.78
CA GLN A 20 -4.53 -6.98 6.96
C GLN A 20 -3.54 -6.67 5.85
N LEU A 21 -3.68 -5.52 5.21
CA LEU A 21 -2.75 -5.09 4.17
C LEU A 21 -1.34 -4.86 4.74
N ALA A 22 -1.25 -4.23 5.91
CA ALA A 22 0.03 -4.01 6.58
C ALA A 22 0.73 -5.34 6.88
N ILE A 23 -0.01 -6.31 7.41
CA ILE A 23 0.54 -7.65 7.69
C ILE A 23 1.01 -8.31 6.40
N LYS A 24 0.21 -8.27 5.36
CA LYS A 24 0.54 -8.88 4.07
C LYS A 24 1.77 -8.23 3.43
N ALA A 25 1.92 -6.92 3.59
CA ALA A 25 3.06 -6.17 3.07
C ALA A 25 4.30 -6.25 3.98
N GLY A 26 4.17 -6.83 5.17
CA GLY A 26 5.28 -6.93 6.10
C GLY A 26 5.71 -5.59 6.67
N MET A 27 4.75 -4.71 6.97
CA MET A 27 5.04 -3.39 7.51
C MET A 27 4.11 -3.06 8.68
N ASP A 28 4.49 -2.07 9.49
CA ASP A 28 3.68 -1.62 10.60
C ASP A 28 2.41 -0.91 10.10
N ILE A 29 1.31 -1.14 10.81
CA ILE A 29 0.06 -0.46 10.49
C ILE A 29 0.19 1.05 10.63
N SER A 30 0.97 1.52 11.61
CA SER A 30 1.20 2.98 11.77
C SER A 30 1.91 3.57 10.55
N THR A 31 2.90 2.87 10.00
CA THR A 31 3.59 3.32 8.78
C THR A 31 2.62 3.36 7.59
N LEU A 32 1.82 2.32 7.43
CA LEU A 32 0.83 2.28 6.36
C LEU A 32 -0.21 3.40 6.53
N SER A 33 -0.64 3.66 7.77
CA SER A 33 -1.58 4.74 8.06
C SER A 33 -1.01 6.11 7.67
N LEU A 34 0.26 6.36 8.00
CA LEU A 34 0.93 7.62 7.63
C LEU A 34 0.99 7.79 6.11
N ILE A 35 1.32 6.73 5.40
CA ILE A 35 1.40 6.77 3.94
C ILE A 35 0.01 6.99 3.33
N ARG A 36 -0.99 6.27 3.82
CA ARG A 36 -2.37 6.39 3.33
C ARG A 36 -2.93 7.79 3.56
N ASN A 37 -2.60 8.41 4.70
CA ASN A 37 -3.05 9.76 5.03
C ASN A 37 -2.16 10.86 4.44
N GLN A 38 -1.21 10.49 3.60
CA GLN A 38 -0.32 11.42 2.90
C GLN A 38 0.60 12.21 3.84
N LEU A 39 0.84 11.68 5.04
CA LEU A 39 1.74 12.28 6.02
C LEU A 39 3.16 11.79 5.88
N ARG A 40 3.38 10.78 5.04
CA ARG A 40 4.68 10.19 4.78
C ARG A 40 4.74 9.69 3.34
N SER A 41 5.83 10.01 2.65
CA SER A 41 6.07 9.48 1.30
C SER A 41 6.68 8.09 1.41
N PRO A 42 6.16 7.09 0.69
CA PRO A 42 6.76 5.76 0.70
C PRO A 42 8.08 5.76 -0.06
N SER A 43 9.06 5.01 0.46
CA SER A 43 10.30 4.74 -0.27
C SER A 43 10.02 3.71 -1.38
N LEU A 44 11.00 3.53 -2.29
CA LEU A 44 10.88 2.50 -3.32
C LEU A 44 10.73 1.11 -2.70
N ALA A 45 11.47 0.84 -1.62
CA ALA A 45 11.34 -0.43 -0.90
C ALA A 45 9.93 -0.64 -0.36
N THR A 46 9.31 0.41 0.19
CA THR A 46 7.95 0.35 0.70
C THR A 46 6.94 0.14 -0.44
N LEU A 47 7.14 0.83 -1.56
CA LEU A 47 6.30 0.64 -2.74
C LEU A 47 6.37 -0.80 -3.26
N ASN A 48 7.57 -1.39 -3.26
CA ASN A 48 7.74 -2.79 -3.64
C ASN A 48 6.98 -3.73 -2.70
N LYS A 49 7.03 -3.48 -1.41
CA LYS A 49 6.28 -4.29 -0.42
C LYS A 49 4.78 -4.20 -0.67
N LEU A 50 4.28 -3.01 -0.90
CA LEU A 50 2.84 -2.79 -1.16
C LEU A 50 2.42 -3.45 -2.47
N ALA A 51 3.19 -3.25 -3.53
CA ALA A 51 2.88 -3.85 -4.83
C ALA A 51 2.89 -5.38 -4.75
N THR A 52 3.88 -5.96 -4.09
CA THR A 52 3.97 -7.41 -3.90
C THR A 52 2.77 -7.92 -3.11
N ALA A 53 2.37 -7.22 -2.06
CA ALA A 53 1.19 -7.58 -1.25
C ALA A 53 -0.08 -7.52 -2.09
N CYS A 54 -0.15 -6.59 -3.03
CA CYS A 54 -1.30 -6.44 -3.94
C CYS A 54 -1.19 -7.33 -5.18
N GLU A 55 -0.11 -8.11 -5.30
CA GLU A 55 0.12 -9.04 -6.40
C GLU A 55 0.20 -8.35 -7.76
N VAL A 56 0.78 -7.17 -7.79
CA VAL A 56 0.99 -6.38 -9.01
C VAL A 56 2.42 -5.86 -9.04
N LYS A 57 2.84 -5.36 -10.20
CA LYS A 57 4.12 -4.67 -10.33
C LYS A 57 4.02 -3.27 -9.74
N VAL A 58 5.16 -2.71 -9.32
CA VAL A 58 5.19 -1.33 -8.81
C VAL A 58 4.59 -0.36 -9.83
N SER A 59 4.93 -0.52 -11.12
CA SER A 59 4.41 0.33 -12.20
C SER A 59 2.88 0.28 -12.27
N GLU A 60 2.28 -0.88 -12.00
CA GLU A 60 0.83 -1.03 -11.97
C GLU A 60 0.23 -0.42 -10.71
N PHE A 61 0.95 -0.55 -9.59
CA PHE A 61 0.48 -0.02 -8.30
C PHE A 61 0.39 1.50 -8.31
N ILE A 62 1.36 2.16 -8.95
CA ILE A 62 1.43 3.62 -8.98
C ILE A 62 0.79 4.25 -10.22
N ALA A 63 0.27 3.46 -11.12
CA ALA A 63 -0.33 3.96 -12.36
C ALA A 63 -1.62 4.76 -12.14
#